data_bc8b12c7d53c959027274e8f28c3c738
#
_entry.id   bc8b12c7d53c959027274e8f28c3c738
#
_cell.length_a   1.000
_cell.length_b   1.000
_cell.length_c   1.000
_cell.angle_alpha   90.00
_cell.angle_beta   90.00
_cell.angle_gamma   90.00
#
_symmetry.space_group_name_H-M   'P 1'
#
loop_
_entity.id
_entity.type
_entity.pdbx_description
1 polymer ?
#
loop_
_entity_poly.entity_id
_entity_poly.type
_entity_poly.pdbx_seq_one_letter_code
_entity_poly.pdbx_strand_id
1 'polypeptide(L)'
;MTDKKKLSDKFLEVVKCEGVVSITSWDVETHVVNTWNSFLVITEDERILIPAYGFRKTEKNVNVNNNILLTLGTREVSGYKDYPGTGFLVKGTARYLSSGEEYDMMKEKFSFLTRVFEVTVSKATQML
;
A
#
# COMPACT_ATOMS: atom_id res chain seq x y z
N MET A 1 -13.20 -22.68 10.53
CA MET A 1 -12.01 -21.91 10.91
C MET A 1 -11.95 -20.62 10.14
N THR A 2 -11.84 -19.53 10.82
CA THR A 2 -11.77 -18.23 10.19
C THR A 2 -10.30 -17.84 9.96
N ASP A 3 -10.05 -17.29 8.80
CA ASP A 3 -8.73 -16.77 8.50
C ASP A 3 -8.46 -15.53 9.36
N LYS A 4 -7.23 -15.40 9.81
CA LYS A 4 -6.82 -14.20 10.52
C LYS A 4 -6.81 -13.02 9.58
N LYS A 5 -7.35 -11.90 10.02
CA LYS A 5 -7.20 -10.64 9.30
C LYS A 5 -5.74 -10.22 9.31
N LYS A 6 -5.23 -9.87 8.16
CA LYS A 6 -3.88 -9.30 8.01
C LYS A 6 -3.87 -7.80 8.27
N LEU A 7 -4.98 -7.14 7.97
CA LEU A 7 -5.13 -5.70 8.14
C LEU A 7 -6.09 -5.43 9.29
N SER A 8 -5.57 -4.86 10.37
CA SER A 8 -6.35 -4.56 11.56
C SER A 8 -7.33 -3.40 11.32
N ASP A 9 -8.30 -3.26 12.23
CA ASP A 9 -9.21 -2.12 12.19
C ASP A 9 -8.43 -0.81 12.31
N LYS A 10 -7.38 -0.79 13.12
CA LYS A 10 -6.53 0.40 13.26
C LYS A 10 -5.83 0.75 11.95
N PHE A 11 -5.35 -0.26 11.23
CA PHE A 11 -4.77 -0.04 9.89
C PHE A 11 -5.80 0.64 8.97
N LEU A 12 -7.03 0.14 8.98
CA LEU A 12 -8.08 0.70 8.14
C LEU A 12 -8.45 2.13 8.54
N GLU A 13 -8.36 2.45 9.84
CA GLU A 13 -8.54 3.82 10.29
C GLU A 13 -7.45 4.74 9.76
N VAL A 14 -6.19 4.27 9.79
CA VAL A 14 -5.05 5.06 9.29
C VAL A 14 -5.22 5.38 7.81
N VAL A 15 -5.67 4.41 7.03
CA VAL A 15 -5.88 4.60 5.59
C VAL A 15 -6.89 5.71 5.29
N LYS A 16 -7.84 5.93 6.19
CA LYS A 16 -8.88 6.97 6.03
C LYS A 16 -8.39 8.37 6.40
N CYS A 17 -7.23 8.48 7.02
CA CYS A 17 -6.67 9.77 7.45
C CYS A 17 -5.58 10.22 6.49
N GLU A 18 -5.25 11.49 6.52
CA GLU A 18 -4.16 12.00 5.69
C GLU A 18 -2.81 11.48 6.16
N GLY A 19 -1.96 11.19 5.21
CA GLY A 19 -0.60 10.74 5.48
C GLY A 19 0.08 10.30 4.21
N VAL A 20 1.40 10.16 4.32
CA VAL A 20 2.25 9.74 3.22
C VAL A 20 2.48 8.24 3.32
N VAL A 21 2.42 7.56 2.18
CA VAL A 21 2.77 6.15 2.08
C VAL A 21 4.11 6.07 1.35
N SER A 22 5.07 5.34 1.92
CA SER A 22 6.30 5.04 1.19
C SER A 22 6.21 3.64 0.60
N ILE A 23 6.72 3.49 -0.61
CA ILE A 23 6.82 2.20 -1.30
C ILE A 23 8.29 1.95 -1.56
N THR A 24 8.83 0.88 -0.97
CA THR A 24 10.23 0.51 -1.13
C THR A 24 10.32 -0.75 -1.96
N SER A 25 11.12 -0.68 -3.01
CA SER A 25 11.42 -1.81 -3.88
C SER A 25 12.93 -1.92 -4.02
N TRP A 26 13.40 -3.08 -4.44
CA TRP A 26 14.84 -3.29 -4.60
C TRP A 26 15.12 -4.38 -5.61
N ASP A 27 16.26 -4.24 -6.26
CA ASP A 27 16.91 -5.23 -7.09
C ASP A 27 18.38 -5.06 -6.81
N VAL A 28 19.13 -4.39 -7.67
CA VAL A 28 20.53 -4.04 -7.37
C VAL A 28 20.58 -2.92 -6.35
N GLU A 29 19.68 -1.95 -6.48
CA GLU A 29 19.60 -0.81 -5.58
C GLU A 29 18.21 -0.69 -4.98
N THR A 30 18.15 -0.14 -3.78
CA THR A 30 16.88 0.19 -3.14
C THR A 30 16.32 1.47 -3.73
N HIS A 31 15.01 1.48 -3.98
CA HIS A 31 14.31 2.65 -4.51
C HIS A 31 13.06 2.90 -3.70
N VAL A 32 12.81 4.17 -3.38
CA VAL A 32 11.63 4.56 -2.58
C VAL A 32 10.85 5.62 -3.33
N VAL A 33 9.53 5.42 -3.39
CA VAL A 33 8.61 6.44 -3.91
C VAL A 33 7.53 6.66 -2.87
N ASN A 34 6.82 7.76 -3.00
CA ASN A 34 5.74 8.10 -2.07
C ASN A 34 4.40 8.19 -2.78
N THR A 35 3.36 7.84 -2.07
CA THR A 35 1.98 8.10 -2.46
C THR A 35 1.22 8.57 -1.20
N TRP A 36 -0.09 8.50 -1.20
CA TRP A 36 -0.92 9.05 -0.12
C TRP A 36 -1.87 7.99 0.43
N ASN A 37 -2.17 8.07 1.74
CA ASN A 37 -3.13 7.16 2.37
C ASN A 37 -4.46 7.14 1.62
N SER A 38 -4.94 8.31 1.19
CA SER A 38 -6.21 8.43 0.50
C SER A 38 -6.24 7.78 -0.89
N PHE A 39 -5.08 7.42 -1.42
CA PHE A 39 -5.00 6.73 -2.72
C PHE A 39 -5.04 5.21 -2.57
N LEU A 40 -4.97 4.69 -1.35
CA LEU A 40 -5.01 3.25 -1.12
C LEU A 40 -6.45 2.75 -1.16
N VAL A 41 -6.70 1.72 -1.94
CA VAL A 41 -7.99 1.03 -1.96
C VAL A 41 -7.77 -0.37 -1.44
N ILE A 42 -8.46 -0.73 -0.38
CA ILE A 42 -8.33 -2.04 0.26
C ILE A 42 -9.43 -2.94 -0.28
N THR A 43 -9.07 -4.09 -0.84
CA THR A 43 -10.03 -5.05 -1.36
C THR A 43 -10.60 -5.91 -0.24
N GLU A 44 -11.69 -6.64 -0.52
CA GLU A 44 -12.30 -7.53 0.46
C GLU A 44 -11.34 -8.62 0.92
N ASP A 45 -10.47 -9.08 0.02
CA ASP A 45 -9.46 -10.10 0.34
C ASP A 45 -8.14 -9.48 0.81
N GLU A 46 -8.19 -8.24 1.26
CA GLU A 46 -7.07 -7.55 1.92
C GLU A 46 -5.84 -7.36 1.04
N ARG A 47 -6.05 -7.12 -0.25
CA ARG A 47 -5.00 -6.59 -1.13
C ARG A 47 -5.08 -5.07 -1.12
N ILE A 48 -3.99 -4.41 -1.42
CA ILE A 48 -3.93 -2.95 -1.48
C ILE A 48 -3.73 -2.55 -2.93
N LEU A 49 -4.67 -1.77 -3.47
CA LEU A 49 -4.57 -1.26 -4.83
C LEU A 49 -4.15 0.21 -4.77
N ILE A 50 -3.13 0.56 -5.53
CA ILE A 50 -2.55 1.90 -5.53
C ILE A 50 -2.50 2.41 -6.97
N PRO A 51 -3.04 3.62 -7.25
CA PRO A 51 -2.94 4.17 -8.60
C PRO A 51 -1.48 4.54 -8.89
N ALA A 52 -0.96 4.06 -10.01
CA ALA A 52 0.41 4.31 -10.40
C ALA A 52 0.46 5.24 -11.61
N TYR A 53 1.24 6.30 -11.46
CA TYR A 53 1.61 7.20 -12.55
C TYR A 53 3.10 7.45 -12.40
N GLY A 54 3.88 7.16 -13.45
CA GLY A 54 5.32 7.11 -13.29
C GLY A 54 5.72 5.81 -12.60
N PHE A 55 6.40 5.88 -11.47
CA PHE A 55 6.88 4.70 -10.73
C PHE A 55 7.67 3.72 -11.61
N ARG A 56 8.44 4.26 -12.57
CA ARG A 56 9.12 3.42 -13.57
C ARG A 56 10.25 2.59 -12.96
N LYS A 57 11.00 3.18 -12.05
CA LYS A 57 12.08 2.46 -11.35
C LYS A 57 11.50 1.36 -10.45
N THR A 58 10.39 1.69 -9.77
CA THR A 58 9.65 0.72 -8.95
C THR A 58 9.21 -0.47 -9.80
N GLU A 59 8.63 -0.20 -10.97
CA GLU A 59 8.17 -1.23 -11.88
C GLU A 59 9.31 -2.12 -12.33
N LYS A 60 10.43 -1.52 -12.67
CA LYS A 60 11.62 -2.25 -13.09
C LYS A 60 12.09 -3.20 -11.99
N ASN A 61 12.15 -2.71 -10.75
CA ASN A 61 12.55 -3.53 -9.61
C ASN A 61 11.56 -4.67 -9.36
N VAL A 62 10.27 -4.36 -9.38
CA VAL A 62 9.20 -5.34 -9.09
C VAL A 62 9.17 -6.44 -10.14
N ASN A 63 9.50 -6.14 -11.40
CA ASN A 63 9.54 -7.14 -12.45
C ASN A 63 10.68 -8.16 -12.26
N VAL A 64 11.69 -7.80 -11.49
CA VAL A 64 12.82 -8.70 -11.17
C VAL A 64 12.63 -9.30 -9.79
N ASN A 65 12.26 -8.49 -8.80
CA ASN A 65 12.05 -8.91 -7.43
C ASN A 65 10.75 -8.25 -6.96
N ASN A 66 9.70 -9.05 -6.83
CA ASN A 66 8.36 -8.52 -6.52
C ASN A 66 8.11 -8.28 -5.04
N ASN A 67 9.08 -8.53 -4.18
CA ASN A 67 8.97 -8.17 -2.77
C ASN A 67 8.99 -6.66 -2.60
N ILE A 68 8.10 -6.14 -1.76
CA ILE A 68 8.04 -4.71 -1.47
C ILE A 68 7.77 -4.48 0.01
N LEU A 69 8.09 -3.28 0.46
CA LEU A 69 7.72 -2.78 1.77
C LEU A 69 6.93 -1.50 1.60
N LEU A 70 5.88 -1.36 2.41
CA LEU A 70 5.17 -0.10 2.51
C LEU A 70 5.29 0.40 3.94
N THR A 71 5.41 1.71 4.11
CA THR A 71 5.17 2.32 5.41
C THR A 71 4.11 3.39 5.24
N LEU A 72 3.23 3.50 6.22
CA LEU A 72 2.20 4.52 6.23
C LEU A 72 1.88 4.86 7.68
N GLY A 73 1.38 6.07 7.87
CA GLY A 73 1.06 6.52 9.22
C GLY A 73 0.22 7.78 9.21
N THR A 74 -0.25 8.15 10.39
CA THR A 74 -0.98 9.40 10.58
C THR A 74 -0.88 9.79 12.05
N ARG A 75 -0.97 11.08 12.30
CA ARG A 75 -1.03 11.62 13.66
C ARG A 75 -2.45 11.68 14.19
N GLU A 76 -3.44 11.35 13.37
CA GLU A 76 -4.87 11.46 13.72
C GLU A 76 -5.41 10.19 14.38
N VAL A 77 -4.63 9.13 14.45
CA VAL A 77 -5.00 7.87 15.10
C VAL A 77 -3.97 7.59 16.20
N SER A 78 -4.45 7.30 17.42
CA SER A 78 -3.57 7.01 18.54
C SER A 78 -2.84 5.67 18.36
N GLY A 79 -1.58 5.65 18.74
CA GLY A 79 -0.76 4.46 18.73
C GLY A 79 -0.74 3.77 20.10
N TYR A 80 0.31 2.98 20.33
CA TYR A 80 0.48 2.26 21.59
C TYR A 80 0.59 3.23 22.77
N LYS A 81 -0.08 2.89 23.86
CA LYS A 81 -0.07 3.66 25.11
C LYS A 81 -0.43 5.13 24.86
N ASP A 82 -1.44 5.33 24.02
CA ASP A 82 -1.94 6.67 23.67
C ASP A 82 -0.91 7.58 23.00
N TYR A 83 0.10 6.98 22.35
CA TYR A 83 1.03 7.76 21.57
C TYR A 83 0.28 8.61 20.53
N PRO A 84 0.65 9.89 20.35
CA PRO A 84 -0.09 10.79 19.43
C PRO A 84 0.26 10.55 17.96
N GLY A 85 -0.18 9.40 17.45
CA GLY A 85 0.07 8.98 16.10
C GLY A 85 0.35 7.49 16.06
N THR A 86 0.21 6.89 14.89
CA THR A 86 0.55 5.48 14.70
C THR A 86 1.04 5.27 13.27
N GLY A 87 1.68 4.15 13.04
CA GLY A 87 2.18 3.79 11.73
C GLY A 87 2.31 2.30 11.59
N PHE A 88 2.38 1.86 10.36
CA PHE A 88 2.46 0.44 10.02
C PHE A 88 3.57 0.18 9.03
N LEU A 89 4.18 -0.98 9.16
CA LEU A 89 5.06 -1.54 8.15
C LEU A 89 4.33 -2.71 7.50
N VAL A 90 4.19 -2.67 6.19
CA VAL A 90 3.54 -3.72 5.40
C VAL A 90 4.60 -4.43 4.58
N LYS A 91 4.66 -5.75 4.71
CA LYS A 91 5.49 -6.60 3.85
C LYS A 91 4.58 -7.34 2.89
N GLY A 92 4.98 -7.43 1.64
CA GLY A 92 4.18 -8.14 0.66
C GLY A 92 4.86 -8.26 -0.67
N THR A 93 4.09 -8.68 -1.66
CA THR A 93 4.54 -8.76 -3.04
C THR A 93 3.65 -7.89 -3.91
N ALA A 94 4.18 -7.43 -5.01
CA ALA A 94 3.47 -6.51 -5.88
C ALA A 94 3.48 -6.95 -7.32
N ARG A 95 2.47 -6.54 -8.06
CA ARG A 95 2.42 -6.66 -9.52
C ARG A 95 1.62 -5.48 -10.06
N TYR A 96 1.72 -5.25 -11.35
CA TYR A 96 1.00 -4.18 -12.00
C TYR A 96 -0.18 -4.74 -12.79
N LEU A 97 -1.33 -4.06 -12.70
CA LEU A 97 -2.53 -4.39 -13.47
C LEU A 97 -2.72 -3.31 -14.52
N SER A 98 -2.93 -3.73 -15.79
CA SER A 98 -3.16 -2.81 -16.90
C SER A 98 -4.56 -2.97 -17.51
N SER A 99 -5.37 -3.88 -16.97
CA SER A 99 -6.72 -4.14 -17.46
C SER A 99 -7.50 -4.92 -16.41
N GLY A 100 -8.79 -5.08 -16.63
CA GLY A 100 -9.67 -5.87 -15.77
C GLY A 100 -10.58 -4.99 -14.91
N GLU A 101 -11.45 -5.65 -14.15
CA GLU A 101 -12.42 -4.95 -13.31
C GLU A 101 -11.80 -4.02 -12.30
N GLU A 102 -10.73 -4.48 -11.62
CA GLU A 102 -10.07 -3.67 -10.61
C GLU A 102 -9.35 -2.47 -11.23
N TYR A 103 -8.73 -2.67 -12.40
CA TYR A 103 -8.13 -1.58 -13.12
C TYR A 103 -9.20 -0.54 -13.50
N ASP A 104 -10.32 -0.99 -14.03
CA ASP A 104 -11.40 -0.10 -14.47
C ASP A 104 -11.97 0.70 -13.30
N MET A 105 -12.20 0.05 -12.18
CA MET A 105 -12.68 0.69 -10.96
C MET A 105 -11.69 1.76 -10.48
N MET A 106 -10.40 1.42 -10.45
CA MET A 106 -9.36 2.35 -10.02
C MET A 106 -9.22 3.51 -11.00
N LYS A 107 -9.34 3.25 -12.31
CA LYS A 107 -9.26 4.29 -13.33
C LYS A 107 -10.39 5.30 -13.19
N GLU A 108 -11.57 4.84 -12.82
CA GLU A 108 -12.71 5.72 -12.57
C GLU A 108 -12.45 6.62 -11.37
N LYS A 109 -11.86 6.07 -10.30
CA LYS A 109 -11.53 6.84 -9.09
C LYS A 109 -10.34 7.78 -9.29
N PHE A 110 -9.34 7.35 -10.04
CA PHE A 110 -8.07 8.06 -10.21
C PHE A 110 -7.74 8.12 -11.70
N SER A 111 -8.33 9.10 -12.39
CA SER A 111 -8.22 9.20 -13.84
C SER A 111 -6.78 9.36 -14.34
N PHE A 112 -5.87 9.81 -13.49
CA PHE A 112 -4.48 10.05 -13.87
C PHE A 112 -3.65 8.76 -13.95
N LEU A 113 -4.14 7.64 -13.40
CA LEU A 113 -3.32 6.43 -13.36
C LEU A 113 -3.07 5.87 -14.76
N THR A 114 -1.94 5.21 -14.90
CA THR A 114 -1.59 4.47 -16.10
C THR A 114 -1.57 2.97 -15.86
N ARG A 115 -1.38 2.56 -14.61
CA ARG A 115 -1.44 1.17 -14.15
C ARG A 115 -1.94 1.16 -12.72
N VAL A 116 -2.31 -0.02 -12.24
CA VAL A 116 -2.62 -0.22 -10.83
C VAL A 116 -1.48 -1.03 -10.22
N PHE A 117 -0.93 -0.55 -9.12
CA PHE A 117 0.07 -1.26 -8.34
C PHE A 117 -0.69 -2.08 -7.29
N GLU A 118 -0.70 -3.40 -7.47
CA GLU A 118 -1.43 -4.30 -6.57
C GLU A 118 -0.47 -4.93 -5.58
N VAL A 119 -0.76 -4.78 -4.30
CA VAL A 119 0.04 -5.35 -3.22
C VAL A 119 -0.72 -6.50 -2.57
N THR A 120 -0.11 -7.68 -2.58
CA THR A 120 -0.59 -8.82 -1.81
C THR A 120 0.13 -8.80 -0.48
N VAL A 121 -0.61 -8.59 0.60
CA VAL A 121 -0.04 -8.39 1.93
C VAL A 121 0.37 -9.73 2.54
N SER A 122 1.62 -9.83 2.97
CA SER A 122 2.09 -10.96 3.78
C SER A 122 1.90 -10.67 5.26
N LYS A 123 2.25 -9.44 5.68
CA LYS A 123 2.18 -9.05 7.08
C LYS A 123 2.11 -7.54 7.19
N ALA A 124 1.25 -7.06 8.07
CA ALA A 124 1.17 -5.64 8.43
C ALA A 124 1.41 -5.53 9.94
N THR A 125 2.41 -4.76 10.34
CA THR A 125 2.84 -4.63 11.73
C THR A 125 2.70 -3.19 12.19
N GLN A 126 2.02 -2.98 13.30
CA GLN A 126 1.92 -1.67 13.91
C GLN A 126 3.27 -1.32 14.56
N MET A 127 3.81 -0.16 14.20
CA MET A 127 5.16 0.25 14.62
C MET A 127 5.17 1.28 15.75
N LEU A 128 4.08 2.02 15.89
CA LEU A 128 3.96 3.06 16.92
C LEU A 128 2.67 2.93 17.72
#